data_5204f6bc2c4b69a0c318720beaac6f4b
#
_entry.id   5204f6bc2c4b69a0c318720beaac6f4b
#
_cell.length_a   1.000
_cell.length_b   1.000
_cell.length_c   1.000
_cell.angle_alpha   90.00
_cell.angle_beta   90.00
_cell.angle_gamma   90.00
#
_symmetry.space_group_name_H-M   'P 1'
#
loop_
_entity.id
_entity.type
_entity.pdbx_description
1 polymer ?
#
loop_
_entity_poly.entity_id
_entity_poly.type
_entity_poly.pdbx_seq_one_letter_code
_entity_poly.pdbx_strand_id
1 'polypeptide(L)'
;MKKKSFLILLTLIIVKSSFAQLKSPNASPRSNISQIIGLVSVNLDYSRPSKKSREIFGGLVPYNKIWRTGANNPTTISFSDYVKINNQLISAGKYHLYSVPTESTLDLVIYEKTDACGSLPTFDKSKVIARVSSDFIDLPNTVETFTISFENISNNGSTLNIMWDNKLAIYNIDALTKDKMINNINNVMNNNPSTNDYSRAAMYYFEEDIDIEKAMEWINKAYKDSDNLRYWHLRYKALIYEKAGKLNKALEYAESGYKRAIESKAVDGINSLEIIYRRLSEK
;
A
#
# COMPACT_ATOMS: atom_id res chain seq x y z
N MET A 1 33.54 63.07 -58.62
CA MET A 1 32.20 63.05 -57.96
C MET A 1 32.05 61.69 -57.25
N LYS A 2 32.19 61.67 -55.94
CA LYS A 2 32.09 60.40 -55.13
C LYS A 2 30.63 60.21 -54.66
N LYS A 3 29.95 59.19 -55.14
CA LYS A 3 28.62 58.81 -54.64
C LYS A 3 28.80 58.11 -53.31
N LYS A 4 28.26 58.66 -52.22
CA LYS A 4 28.17 58.01 -50.92
C LYS A 4 26.88 57.11 -50.91
N SER A 5 27.07 55.82 -50.92
CA SER A 5 25.97 54.86 -50.66
C SER A 5 25.61 54.86 -49.17
N PHE A 6 24.41 55.31 -48.87
CA PHE A 6 23.83 55.23 -47.50
C PHE A 6 23.21 53.86 -47.26
N LEU A 7 23.87 53.01 -46.48
CA LEU A 7 23.40 51.68 -46.12
C LEU A 7 22.46 51.80 -44.92
N ILE A 8 21.17 51.71 -45.14
CA ILE A 8 20.17 51.68 -44.05
C ILE A 8 20.15 50.27 -43.48
N LEU A 9 20.69 50.08 -42.29
CA LEU A 9 20.62 48.85 -41.51
C LEU A 9 19.24 48.77 -40.85
N LEU A 10 18.32 47.99 -41.44
CA LEU A 10 17.01 47.72 -40.88
C LEU A 10 17.14 46.70 -39.78
N THR A 11 17.25 47.12 -38.51
CA THR A 11 17.25 46.28 -37.34
C THR A 11 15.83 45.76 -37.10
N LEU A 12 15.57 44.49 -37.47
CA LEU A 12 14.32 43.79 -37.19
C LEU A 12 14.27 43.46 -35.71
N ILE A 13 13.59 44.26 -34.91
CA ILE A 13 13.32 43.97 -33.49
C ILE A 13 12.28 42.90 -33.45
N ILE A 14 12.71 41.63 -33.26
CA ILE A 14 11.80 40.51 -32.95
C ILE A 14 11.32 40.70 -31.53
N VAL A 15 10.16 41.30 -31.35
CA VAL A 15 9.43 41.33 -30.09
C VAL A 15 8.97 39.90 -29.81
N LYS A 16 9.72 39.16 -28.97
CA LYS A 16 9.22 37.92 -28.41
C LYS A 16 8.05 38.28 -27.50
N SER A 17 6.84 38.12 -28.00
CA SER A 17 5.62 38.17 -27.18
C SER A 17 5.69 36.99 -26.19
N SER A 18 6.23 37.24 -24.99
CA SER A 18 6.17 36.33 -23.89
C SER A 18 4.71 36.28 -23.44
N PHE A 19 3.93 35.33 -23.97
CA PHE A 19 2.60 35.05 -23.39
C PHE A 19 2.83 34.45 -22.00
N ALA A 20 2.73 35.30 -20.99
CA ALA A 20 2.63 34.83 -19.62
C ALA A 20 1.34 34.03 -19.47
N GLN A 21 1.42 32.69 -19.58
CA GLN A 21 0.29 31.84 -19.27
C GLN A 21 -0.02 31.93 -17.77
N LEU A 22 -1.23 32.34 -17.46
CA LEU A 22 -1.74 32.32 -16.09
C LEU A 22 -1.72 30.88 -15.57
N LYS A 23 -0.89 30.59 -14.57
CA LYS A 23 -0.90 29.31 -13.86
C LYS A 23 -2.03 29.35 -12.84
N SER A 24 -3.11 28.64 -13.11
CA SER A 24 -4.19 28.43 -12.14
C SER A 24 -4.06 27.06 -11.47
N PRO A 25 -4.46 26.92 -10.19
CA PRO A 25 -4.54 25.61 -9.53
C PRO A 25 -5.48 24.68 -10.29
N ASN A 26 -5.11 23.40 -10.37
CA ASN A 26 -5.97 22.38 -11.00
C ASN A 26 -7.18 22.10 -10.09
N ALA A 27 -8.39 22.15 -10.67
CA ALA A 27 -9.64 21.88 -9.95
C ALA A 27 -9.74 20.44 -9.41
N SER A 28 -8.98 19.53 -9.98
CA SER A 28 -8.87 18.13 -9.54
C SER A 28 -7.38 17.76 -9.53
N PRO A 29 -6.65 18.15 -8.47
CA PRO A 29 -5.21 17.92 -8.40
C PRO A 29 -4.88 16.44 -8.46
N ARG A 30 -3.73 16.11 -9.03
CA ARG A 30 -3.26 14.74 -9.15
C ARG A 30 -2.59 14.29 -7.85
N SER A 31 -2.78 13.04 -7.50
CA SER A 31 -2.16 12.35 -6.36
C SER A 31 -1.47 11.10 -6.86
N ASN A 32 -0.28 10.84 -6.31
CA ASN A 32 0.45 9.59 -6.54
C ASN A 32 0.72 8.95 -5.19
N ILE A 33 0.41 7.64 -5.08
CA ILE A 33 0.65 6.83 -3.89
C ILE A 33 1.53 5.67 -4.32
N SER A 34 2.65 5.48 -3.61
CA SER A 34 3.50 4.30 -3.72
C SER A 34 3.44 3.55 -2.40
N GLN A 35 3.00 2.29 -2.44
CA GLN A 35 2.85 1.44 -1.26
C GLN A 35 3.48 0.08 -1.51
N ILE A 36 4.26 -0.41 -0.53
CA ILE A 36 4.72 -1.80 -0.50
C ILE A 36 3.68 -2.61 0.27
N ILE A 37 3.18 -3.68 -0.34
CA ILE A 37 2.23 -4.63 0.24
C ILE A 37 2.88 -6.02 0.17
N GLY A 38 3.26 -6.57 1.31
CA GLY A 38 4.08 -7.77 1.34
C GLY A 38 5.39 -7.58 0.55
N LEU A 39 5.58 -8.34 -0.52
CA LEU A 39 6.73 -8.24 -1.42
C LEU A 39 6.43 -7.45 -2.71
N VAL A 40 5.24 -6.88 -2.85
CA VAL A 40 4.79 -6.21 -4.07
C VAL A 40 4.81 -4.69 -3.89
N SER A 41 5.44 -3.98 -4.84
CA SER A 41 5.32 -2.53 -4.94
C SER A 41 4.08 -2.19 -5.76
N VAL A 42 3.19 -1.40 -5.19
CA VAL A 42 1.96 -0.92 -5.81
C VAL A 42 2.05 0.60 -5.98
N ASN A 43 1.83 1.09 -7.21
CA ASN A 43 1.78 2.53 -7.46
C ASN A 43 0.42 2.90 -8.03
N LEU A 44 -0.20 3.91 -7.46
CA LEU A 44 -1.50 4.44 -7.85
C LEU A 44 -1.35 5.91 -8.21
N ASP A 45 -1.88 6.32 -9.36
CA ASP A 45 -1.85 7.70 -9.84
C ASP A 45 -3.24 8.11 -10.33
N TYR A 46 -3.86 9.11 -9.69
CA TYR A 46 -5.24 9.50 -9.91
C TYR A 46 -5.47 10.99 -9.65
N SER A 47 -6.55 11.55 -10.23
CA SER A 47 -6.98 12.92 -9.95
C SER A 47 -8.09 12.95 -8.92
N ARG A 48 -8.06 13.95 -8.04
CA ARG A 48 -8.91 14.07 -6.86
C ARG A 48 -9.92 15.22 -7.01
N PRO A 49 -11.08 15.01 -7.64
CA PRO A 49 -12.14 16.01 -7.69
C PRO A 49 -12.80 16.19 -6.33
N SER A 50 -13.24 17.44 -6.04
CA SER A 50 -14.07 17.75 -4.88
C SER A 50 -15.54 17.64 -5.22
N LYS A 51 -16.38 17.30 -4.24
CA LYS A 51 -17.83 17.16 -4.36
C LYS A 51 -18.52 18.49 -4.70
N LYS A 52 -18.18 19.56 -4.03
CA LYS A 52 -18.73 20.93 -4.25
C LYS A 52 -20.26 20.94 -4.27
N SER A 53 -20.90 20.40 -3.25
CA SER A 53 -22.36 20.33 -3.08
C SER A 53 -23.12 19.56 -4.18
N ARG A 54 -22.44 18.82 -5.05
CA ARG A 54 -23.05 18.00 -6.09
C ARG A 54 -23.47 16.64 -5.53
N GLU A 55 -24.54 16.07 -6.08
CA GLU A 55 -24.81 14.64 -5.95
C GLU A 55 -23.76 13.88 -6.75
N ILE A 56 -23.11 12.90 -6.11
CA ILE A 56 -22.00 12.16 -6.72
C ILE A 56 -22.51 10.93 -7.45
N PHE A 57 -22.85 9.88 -6.72
CA PHE A 57 -23.32 8.63 -7.33
C PHE A 57 -24.79 8.75 -7.70
N GLY A 58 -25.12 8.47 -8.95
CA GLY A 58 -26.45 8.74 -9.53
C GLY A 58 -26.53 10.10 -10.24
N GLY A 59 -25.73 11.09 -9.81
CA GLY A 59 -25.67 12.42 -10.39
C GLY A 59 -24.43 12.61 -11.27
N LEU A 60 -23.34 13.18 -10.71
CA LEU A 60 -22.09 13.44 -11.43
C LEU A 60 -21.47 12.16 -12.01
N VAL A 61 -21.58 11.06 -11.31
CA VAL A 61 -21.17 9.71 -11.71
C VAL A 61 -22.44 8.87 -11.86
N PRO A 62 -23.01 8.79 -13.09
CA PRO A 62 -24.29 8.12 -13.31
C PRO A 62 -24.19 6.60 -13.03
N TYR A 63 -25.25 6.04 -12.48
CA TYR A 63 -25.34 4.60 -12.26
C TYR A 63 -25.29 3.82 -13.58
N ASN A 64 -24.71 2.63 -13.50
CA ASN A 64 -24.55 1.70 -14.62
C ASN A 64 -23.76 2.27 -15.82
N LYS A 65 -22.97 3.33 -15.59
CA LYS A 65 -22.06 3.90 -16.58
C LYS A 65 -20.63 3.77 -16.13
N ILE A 66 -19.75 3.54 -17.11
CA ILE A 66 -18.31 3.45 -16.83
C ILE A 66 -17.75 4.82 -16.46
N TRP A 67 -16.99 4.86 -15.40
CA TRP A 67 -16.34 6.06 -14.87
C TRP A 67 -14.83 5.83 -14.76
N ARG A 68 -14.04 6.86 -15.07
CA ARG A 68 -12.56 6.83 -15.04
C ARG A 68 -11.95 6.78 -13.63
N THR A 69 -12.77 6.54 -12.59
CA THR A 69 -12.39 6.45 -11.17
C THR A 69 -11.56 7.67 -10.73
N GLY A 70 -12.13 8.85 -10.95
CA GLY A 70 -11.51 10.15 -10.70
C GLY A 70 -11.88 11.18 -11.76
N ALA A 71 -10.93 12.06 -12.09
CA ALA A 71 -11.11 13.13 -13.07
C ALA A 71 -9.92 13.24 -14.02
N ASN A 72 -10.06 14.04 -15.09
CA ASN A 72 -9.03 14.28 -16.11
C ASN A 72 -8.61 12.96 -16.79
N ASN A 73 -7.33 12.59 -16.70
CA ASN A 73 -6.85 11.31 -17.21
C ASN A 73 -7.35 10.14 -16.34
N PRO A 74 -7.54 8.96 -16.92
CA PRO A 74 -7.91 7.77 -16.17
C PRO A 74 -6.94 7.49 -15.02
N THR A 75 -7.48 7.00 -13.93
CA THR A 75 -6.68 6.47 -12.82
C THR A 75 -5.84 5.31 -13.31
N THR A 76 -4.60 5.23 -12.88
CA THR A 76 -3.71 4.09 -13.18
C THR A 76 -3.21 3.44 -11.92
N ILE A 77 -3.11 2.11 -11.95
CA ILE A 77 -2.47 1.31 -10.93
C ILE A 77 -1.40 0.43 -11.55
N SER A 78 -0.30 0.19 -10.83
CA SER A 78 0.70 -0.78 -11.29
C SER A 78 1.16 -1.67 -10.14
N PHE A 79 1.46 -2.92 -10.49
CA PHE A 79 1.94 -3.95 -9.59
C PHE A 79 3.29 -4.47 -10.09
N SER A 80 4.27 -4.60 -9.17
CA SER A 80 5.59 -5.14 -9.52
C SER A 80 5.59 -6.67 -9.68
N ASP A 81 4.55 -7.34 -9.21
CA ASP A 81 4.38 -8.80 -9.26
C ASP A 81 2.88 -9.15 -9.28
N TYR A 82 2.56 -10.45 -9.38
CA TYR A 82 1.18 -10.94 -9.32
C TYR A 82 0.51 -10.58 -7.99
N VAL A 83 -0.75 -10.15 -8.09
CA VAL A 83 -1.65 -9.92 -6.94
C VAL A 83 -3.01 -10.55 -7.22
N LYS A 84 -3.82 -10.75 -6.18
CA LYS A 84 -5.25 -10.94 -6.36
C LYS A 84 -6.01 -9.73 -5.85
N ILE A 85 -7.03 -9.32 -6.59
CA ILE A 85 -8.00 -8.32 -6.13
C ILE A 85 -9.36 -9.02 -6.02
N ASN A 86 -9.94 -9.10 -4.82
CA ASN A 86 -11.15 -9.89 -4.55
C ASN A 86 -11.09 -11.29 -5.21
N ASN A 87 -9.98 -12.01 -5.02
CA ASN A 87 -9.68 -13.33 -5.59
C ASN A 87 -9.44 -13.40 -7.12
N GLN A 88 -9.53 -12.30 -7.86
CA GLN A 88 -9.16 -12.26 -9.27
C GLN A 88 -7.66 -12.03 -9.42
N LEU A 89 -6.97 -12.95 -10.12
CA LEU A 89 -5.52 -12.88 -10.35
C LEU A 89 -5.19 -11.79 -11.38
N ILE A 90 -4.29 -10.89 -11.01
CA ILE A 90 -3.78 -9.81 -11.84
C ILE A 90 -2.27 -10.00 -11.98
N SER A 91 -1.76 -9.98 -13.20
CA SER A 91 -0.32 -10.07 -13.44
C SER A 91 0.41 -8.77 -13.09
N ALA A 92 1.75 -8.87 -12.97
CA ALA A 92 2.59 -7.68 -12.92
C ALA A 92 2.33 -6.80 -14.14
N GLY A 93 2.27 -5.48 -13.93
CA GLY A 93 1.98 -4.57 -15.03
C GLY A 93 1.39 -3.24 -14.57
N LYS A 94 1.04 -2.42 -15.56
CA LYS A 94 0.37 -1.13 -15.35
C LYS A 94 -0.98 -1.14 -16.07
N TYR A 95 -2.03 -0.74 -15.36
CA TYR A 95 -3.42 -0.84 -15.76
C TYR A 95 -4.14 0.49 -15.59
N HIS A 96 -5.21 0.69 -16.35
CA HIS A 96 -6.21 1.70 -16.01
C HIS A 96 -7.22 1.13 -15.02
N LEU A 97 -7.66 1.96 -14.09
CA LEU A 97 -8.79 1.68 -13.21
C LEU A 97 -10.02 2.44 -13.70
N TYR A 98 -11.07 1.70 -14.01
CA TYR A 98 -12.40 2.23 -14.22
C TYR A 98 -13.35 1.69 -13.15
N SER A 99 -14.47 2.37 -12.96
CA SER A 99 -15.52 1.90 -12.05
C SER A 99 -16.88 2.00 -12.70
N VAL A 100 -17.80 1.16 -12.24
CA VAL A 100 -19.22 1.21 -12.63
C VAL A 100 -20.04 1.21 -11.34
N PRO A 101 -20.58 2.34 -10.90
CA PRO A 101 -21.45 2.39 -9.73
C PRO A 101 -22.83 1.85 -10.05
N THR A 102 -23.44 1.20 -9.08
CA THR A 102 -24.90 0.99 -8.96
C THR A 102 -25.40 1.76 -7.76
N GLU A 103 -26.66 1.59 -7.37
CA GLU A 103 -27.20 2.18 -6.15
C GLU A 103 -26.54 1.60 -4.88
N SER A 104 -26.14 0.31 -4.92
CA SER A 104 -25.64 -0.44 -3.76
C SER A 104 -24.18 -0.87 -3.87
N THR A 105 -23.58 -0.86 -5.07
CA THR A 105 -22.24 -1.41 -5.31
C THR A 105 -21.36 -0.46 -6.14
N LEU A 106 -20.05 -0.66 -6.03
CA LEU A 106 -19.10 -0.11 -6.98
C LEU A 106 -18.31 -1.28 -7.60
N ASP A 107 -18.45 -1.49 -8.90
CA ASP A 107 -17.59 -2.42 -9.61
C ASP A 107 -16.29 -1.73 -9.98
N LEU A 108 -15.16 -2.34 -9.66
CA LEU A 108 -13.83 -1.92 -10.10
C LEU A 108 -13.43 -2.74 -11.30
N VAL A 109 -13.04 -2.06 -12.37
CA VAL A 109 -12.61 -2.66 -13.63
C VAL A 109 -11.13 -2.39 -13.84
N ILE A 110 -10.34 -3.46 -13.78
CA ILE A 110 -8.92 -3.46 -14.15
C ILE A 110 -8.86 -3.59 -15.67
N TYR A 111 -8.29 -2.62 -16.33
CA TYR A 111 -8.33 -2.50 -17.78
C TYR A 111 -6.93 -2.34 -18.36
N GLU A 112 -6.67 -2.93 -19.52
CA GLU A 112 -5.40 -2.78 -20.21
C GLU A 112 -5.05 -1.31 -20.38
N LYS A 113 -3.79 -0.94 -20.07
CA LYS A 113 -3.34 0.44 -20.21
C LYS A 113 -3.27 0.79 -21.69
N THR A 114 -4.01 1.82 -22.07
CA THR A 114 -4.00 2.41 -23.40
C THR A 114 -3.47 3.86 -23.33
N ASP A 115 -3.18 4.46 -24.47
CA ASP A 115 -2.78 5.87 -24.56
C ASP A 115 -3.98 6.84 -24.51
N ALA A 116 -5.16 6.34 -24.14
CA ALA A 116 -6.36 7.16 -24.01
C ALA A 116 -6.17 8.27 -22.98
N CYS A 117 -6.37 9.51 -23.41
CA CYS A 117 -6.44 10.69 -22.58
C CYS A 117 -7.91 11.12 -22.41
N GLY A 118 -8.31 11.44 -21.19
CA GLY A 118 -9.63 12.01 -20.91
C GLY A 118 -10.78 10.99 -20.89
N SER A 119 -11.78 11.17 -21.74
CA SER A 119 -12.94 10.28 -21.83
C SER A 119 -12.58 8.95 -22.48
N LEU A 120 -13.22 7.86 -22.05
CA LEU A 120 -13.15 6.59 -22.76
C LEU A 120 -13.70 6.78 -24.18
N PRO A 121 -12.92 6.62 -25.25
CA PRO A 121 -13.43 6.76 -26.61
C PRO A 121 -14.47 5.68 -26.92
N THR A 122 -14.17 4.44 -26.64
CA THR A 122 -15.06 3.29 -26.71
C THR A 122 -14.58 2.26 -25.71
N PHE A 123 -15.45 1.80 -24.81
CA PHE A 123 -15.09 0.76 -23.86
C PHE A 123 -15.07 -0.60 -24.58
N ASP A 124 -13.89 -1.13 -24.77
CA ASP A 124 -13.67 -2.44 -25.39
C ASP A 124 -13.63 -3.51 -24.29
N LYS A 125 -14.65 -4.36 -24.26
CA LYS A 125 -14.75 -5.44 -23.27
C LYS A 125 -13.60 -6.44 -23.36
N SER A 126 -12.95 -6.59 -24.51
CA SER A 126 -11.82 -7.50 -24.69
C SER A 126 -10.56 -7.07 -23.91
N LYS A 127 -10.48 -5.79 -23.53
CA LYS A 127 -9.37 -5.21 -22.76
C LYS A 127 -9.60 -5.23 -21.25
N VAL A 128 -10.69 -5.80 -20.79
CA VAL A 128 -10.97 -5.99 -19.36
C VAL A 128 -10.14 -7.17 -18.86
N ILE A 129 -9.19 -6.89 -17.97
CA ILE A 129 -8.36 -7.90 -17.31
C ILE A 129 -9.13 -8.57 -16.18
N ALA A 130 -9.83 -7.75 -15.38
CA ALA A 130 -10.68 -8.22 -14.28
C ALA A 130 -11.78 -7.21 -13.97
N ARG A 131 -12.90 -7.71 -13.43
CA ARG A 131 -13.97 -6.90 -12.86
C ARG A 131 -14.35 -7.50 -11.52
N VAL A 132 -14.28 -6.69 -10.48
CA VAL A 132 -14.58 -7.08 -9.10
C VAL A 132 -15.56 -6.09 -8.49
N SER A 133 -16.49 -6.57 -7.69
CA SER A 133 -17.51 -5.74 -7.05
C SER A 133 -17.23 -5.57 -5.55
N SER A 134 -17.66 -4.45 -5.02
CA SER A 134 -17.74 -4.17 -3.58
C SER A 134 -19.07 -3.49 -3.29
N ASP A 135 -19.73 -3.91 -2.21
CA ASP A 135 -20.89 -3.18 -1.69
C ASP A 135 -20.47 -1.81 -1.18
N PHE A 136 -21.34 -0.83 -1.33
CA PHE A 136 -21.14 0.47 -0.70
C PHE A 136 -21.40 0.39 0.79
N ILE A 137 -20.48 0.93 1.55
CA ILE A 137 -20.61 1.18 2.99
C ILE A 137 -20.91 2.66 3.17
N ASP A 138 -21.96 2.98 3.91
CA ASP A 138 -22.30 4.35 4.24
C ASP A 138 -21.36 4.90 5.31
N LEU A 139 -20.70 6.01 5.02
CA LEU A 139 -19.85 6.72 5.94
C LEU A 139 -20.68 7.72 6.79
N PRO A 140 -20.36 7.87 8.08
CA PRO A 140 -21.05 8.83 8.95
C PRO A 140 -20.74 10.28 8.58
N ASN A 141 -19.63 10.53 7.89
CA ASN A 141 -19.19 11.85 7.47
C ASN A 141 -18.95 11.89 5.96
N THR A 142 -19.23 13.04 5.35
CA THR A 142 -18.97 13.28 3.93
C THR A 142 -17.48 13.41 3.66
N VAL A 143 -16.99 12.64 2.70
CA VAL A 143 -15.65 12.77 2.11
C VAL A 143 -15.74 13.74 0.94
N GLU A 144 -15.38 14.99 1.15
CA GLU A 144 -15.48 16.08 0.16
C GLU A 144 -14.62 15.82 -1.08
N THR A 145 -13.38 15.37 -0.89
CA THR A 145 -12.43 15.13 -1.98
C THR A 145 -12.34 13.64 -2.28
N PHE A 146 -12.56 13.24 -3.52
CA PHE A 146 -12.39 11.86 -3.98
C PHE A 146 -11.05 11.29 -3.50
N THR A 147 -11.10 10.16 -2.82
CA THR A 147 -9.93 9.55 -2.18
C THR A 147 -9.85 8.07 -2.49
N ILE A 148 -8.65 7.63 -2.88
CA ILE A 148 -8.27 6.22 -2.93
C ILE A 148 -7.13 6.06 -1.94
N SER A 149 -7.18 5.00 -1.10
CA SER A 149 -6.13 4.70 -0.12
C SER A 149 -5.87 3.20 -0.01
N PHE A 150 -4.72 2.84 0.55
CA PHE A 150 -4.39 1.48 0.97
C PHE A 150 -4.46 1.43 2.49
N GLU A 151 -5.29 0.52 3.01
CA GLU A 151 -5.51 0.34 4.45
C GLU A 151 -5.30 -1.12 4.85
N ASN A 152 -5.28 -1.41 6.15
CA ASN A 152 -5.12 -2.76 6.68
C ASN A 152 -3.90 -3.50 6.08
N ILE A 153 -2.77 -2.79 6.00
CA ILE A 153 -1.54 -3.33 5.40
C ILE A 153 -0.97 -4.41 6.30
N SER A 154 -0.70 -5.57 5.70
CA SER A 154 -0.11 -6.74 6.35
C SER A 154 1.03 -7.33 5.49
N ASN A 155 1.66 -8.39 6.00
CA ASN A 155 2.67 -9.13 5.24
C ASN A 155 2.12 -9.75 3.95
N ASN A 156 0.82 -10.03 3.89
CA ASN A 156 0.20 -10.76 2.76
C ASN A 156 -0.73 -9.90 1.91
N GLY A 157 -1.17 -8.75 2.40
CA GLY A 157 -2.16 -7.97 1.67
C GLY A 157 -2.50 -6.62 2.28
N SER A 158 -3.50 -6.00 1.70
CA SER A 158 -4.05 -4.70 2.08
C SER A 158 -5.47 -4.60 1.57
N THR A 159 -6.20 -3.55 1.95
CA THR A 159 -7.42 -3.15 1.27
C THR A 159 -7.17 -1.90 0.40
N LEU A 160 -7.72 -1.89 -0.80
CA LEU A 160 -7.86 -0.70 -1.64
C LEU A 160 -9.23 -0.10 -1.35
N ASN A 161 -9.26 1.08 -0.76
CA ASN A 161 -10.46 1.79 -0.36
C ASN A 161 -10.73 2.94 -1.32
N ILE A 162 -11.95 3.03 -1.83
CA ILE A 162 -12.42 4.12 -2.70
C ILE A 162 -13.52 4.87 -1.97
N MET A 163 -13.30 6.15 -1.70
CA MET A 163 -14.20 6.99 -0.90
C MET A 163 -14.57 8.27 -1.64
N TRP A 164 -15.85 8.59 -1.68
CA TRP A 164 -16.35 9.91 -2.09
C TRP A 164 -17.76 10.13 -1.57
N ASP A 165 -18.08 11.37 -1.21
CA ASP A 165 -19.35 11.69 -0.56
C ASP A 165 -19.48 10.88 0.75
N ASN A 166 -20.59 10.22 0.94
CA ASN A 166 -20.84 9.33 2.08
C ASN A 166 -20.66 7.84 1.74
N LYS A 167 -19.94 7.49 0.65
CA LYS A 167 -19.78 6.11 0.20
C LYS A 167 -18.33 5.66 0.27
N LEU A 168 -18.14 4.42 0.72
CA LEU A 168 -16.88 3.69 0.75
C LEU A 168 -17.07 2.34 0.05
N ALA A 169 -16.17 2.02 -0.87
CA ALA A 169 -16.04 0.67 -1.45
C ALA A 169 -14.66 0.10 -1.09
N ILE A 170 -14.61 -1.19 -0.69
CA ILE A 170 -13.41 -1.86 -0.21
C ILE A 170 -13.10 -3.07 -1.07
N TYR A 171 -11.87 -3.15 -1.57
CA TYR A 171 -11.36 -4.28 -2.36
C TYR A 171 -10.16 -4.89 -1.66
N ASN A 172 -10.17 -6.19 -1.44
CA ASN A 172 -9.04 -6.90 -0.84
C ASN A 172 -7.93 -7.10 -1.87
N ILE A 173 -6.71 -6.73 -1.52
CA ILE A 173 -5.50 -7.03 -2.28
C ILE A 173 -4.73 -8.11 -1.53
N ASP A 174 -4.53 -9.27 -2.17
CA ASP A 174 -3.62 -10.32 -1.71
C ASP A 174 -2.34 -10.26 -2.56
N ALA A 175 -1.22 -10.00 -1.91
CA ALA A 175 0.10 -9.89 -2.53
C ALA A 175 0.78 -11.23 -2.81
N LEU A 176 0.12 -12.36 -2.51
CA LEU A 176 0.63 -13.73 -2.70
C LEU A 176 2.02 -13.93 -2.05
N THR A 177 2.24 -13.28 -0.91
CA THR A 177 3.55 -13.23 -0.25
C THR A 177 3.88 -14.55 0.43
N LYS A 178 2.89 -15.22 1.03
CA LYS A 178 3.09 -16.37 1.92
C LYS A 178 3.88 -17.49 1.25
N ASP A 179 3.45 -17.95 0.09
CA ASP A 179 4.13 -19.06 -0.62
C ASP A 179 5.53 -18.68 -1.07
N LYS A 180 5.72 -17.44 -1.54
CA LYS A 180 7.03 -16.91 -1.94
C LYS A 180 7.99 -16.85 -0.76
N MET A 181 7.50 -16.37 0.39
CA MET A 181 8.31 -16.29 1.61
C MET A 181 8.68 -17.67 2.15
N ILE A 182 7.73 -18.62 2.18
CA ILE A 182 8.02 -19.99 2.62
C ILE A 182 9.09 -20.63 1.73
N ASN A 183 8.95 -20.51 0.40
CA ASN A 183 9.94 -21.04 -0.54
C ASN A 183 11.31 -20.37 -0.38
N ASN A 184 11.34 -19.05 -0.21
CA ASN A 184 12.60 -18.32 0.03
C ASN A 184 13.25 -18.72 1.35
N ILE A 185 12.50 -18.79 2.44
CA ILE A 185 12.98 -19.22 3.75
C ILE A 185 13.55 -20.62 3.66
N ASN A 186 12.84 -21.58 3.07
CA ASN A 186 13.32 -22.94 2.91
C ASN A 186 14.64 -23.00 2.12
N ASN A 187 14.76 -22.22 1.05
CA ASN A 187 15.98 -22.13 0.27
C ASN A 187 17.15 -21.57 1.10
N VAL A 188 16.93 -20.45 1.81
CA VAL A 188 17.95 -19.83 2.66
C VAL A 188 18.35 -20.75 3.80
N MET A 189 17.40 -21.41 4.47
CA MET A 189 17.69 -22.30 5.61
C MET A 189 18.51 -23.53 5.22
N ASN A 190 18.43 -23.96 3.96
CA ASN A 190 19.23 -25.08 3.43
C ASN A 190 20.63 -24.66 2.94
N ASN A 191 20.93 -23.36 2.87
CA ASN A 191 22.15 -22.82 2.28
C ASN A 191 22.97 -21.96 3.27
N ASN A 192 23.30 -22.50 4.43
CA ASN A 192 24.14 -21.87 5.45
C ASN A 192 23.58 -20.50 5.94
N PRO A 193 22.42 -20.47 6.59
CA PRO A 193 21.75 -19.24 7.01
C PRO A 193 22.55 -18.50 8.09
N SER A 194 22.53 -17.17 8.01
CA SER A 194 23.09 -16.28 9.02
C SER A 194 22.18 -16.18 10.25
N THR A 195 22.72 -15.63 11.34
CA THR A 195 21.95 -15.26 12.55
C THR A 195 20.71 -14.39 12.21
N ASN A 196 20.87 -13.44 11.29
CA ASN A 196 19.78 -12.57 10.87
C ASN A 196 18.71 -13.32 10.06
N ASP A 197 19.10 -14.31 9.24
CA ASP A 197 18.14 -15.14 8.50
C ASP A 197 17.30 -15.99 9.44
N TYR A 198 17.93 -16.61 10.45
CA TYR A 198 17.19 -17.32 11.50
C TYR A 198 16.21 -16.42 12.23
N SER A 199 16.60 -15.20 12.60
CA SER A 199 15.74 -14.26 13.29
C SER A 199 14.53 -13.87 12.43
N ARG A 200 14.76 -13.47 11.17
CA ARG A 200 13.70 -13.08 10.25
C ARG A 200 12.74 -14.21 9.93
N ALA A 201 13.26 -15.41 9.72
CA ALA A 201 12.42 -16.58 9.47
C ALA A 201 11.56 -16.95 10.69
N ALA A 202 12.14 -16.89 11.90
CA ALA A 202 11.39 -17.14 13.13
C ALA A 202 10.25 -16.13 13.33
N MET A 203 10.53 -14.84 13.11
CA MET A 203 9.52 -13.79 13.23
C MET A 203 8.40 -13.97 12.20
N TYR A 204 8.73 -14.23 10.94
CA TYR A 204 7.75 -14.46 9.89
C TYR A 204 6.85 -15.67 10.20
N TYR A 205 7.42 -16.80 10.63
CA TYR A 205 6.66 -18.00 11.00
C TYR A 205 5.75 -17.77 12.19
N PHE A 206 6.22 -16.99 13.17
CA PHE A 206 5.41 -16.59 14.34
C PHE A 206 4.25 -15.67 13.94
N GLU A 207 4.50 -14.64 13.13
CA GLU A 207 3.50 -13.64 12.72
C GLU A 207 2.43 -14.24 11.80
N GLU A 208 2.83 -15.15 10.89
CA GLU A 208 1.94 -15.79 9.93
C GLU A 208 1.33 -17.12 10.41
N ASP A 209 1.56 -17.48 11.66
CA ASP A 209 1.02 -18.69 12.29
C ASP A 209 1.32 -19.99 11.49
N ILE A 210 2.57 -20.14 11.01
CA ILE A 210 2.94 -21.23 10.11
C ILE A 210 3.35 -22.48 10.92
N ASP A 211 4.42 -22.36 11.74
CA ASP A 211 4.98 -23.43 12.55
C ASP A 211 5.73 -22.83 13.75
N ILE A 212 5.07 -22.85 14.89
CA ILE A 212 5.59 -22.19 16.11
C ILE A 212 6.81 -22.91 16.68
N GLU A 213 6.90 -24.23 16.55
CA GLU A 213 8.06 -24.99 17.04
C GLU A 213 9.31 -24.66 16.20
N LYS A 214 9.15 -24.52 14.89
CA LYS A 214 10.22 -24.05 14.00
C LYS A 214 10.62 -22.61 14.28
N ALA A 215 9.64 -21.73 14.54
CA ALA A 215 9.93 -20.36 14.93
C ALA A 215 10.75 -20.32 16.23
N MET A 216 10.40 -21.16 17.22
CA MET A 216 11.11 -21.29 18.48
C MET A 216 12.53 -21.85 18.28
N GLU A 217 12.70 -22.87 17.44
CA GLU A 217 14.03 -23.41 17.10
C GLU A 217 14.91 -22.32 16.49
N TRP A 218 14.41 -21.61 15.49
CA TRP A 218 15.18 -20.60 14.77
C TRP A 218 15.49 -19.35 15.60
N ILE A 219 14.55 -18.88 16.44
CA ILE A 219 14.83 -17.75 17.33
C ILE A 219 15.92 -18.08 18.35
N ASN A 220 16.04 -19.36 18.76
CA ASN A 220 17.12 -19.81 19.63
C ASN A 220 18.47 -19.92 18.90
N LYS A 221 18.47 -20.33 17.62
CA LYS A 221 19.69 -20.31 16.80
C LYS A 221 20.15 -18.88 16.54
N ALA A 222 19.21 -17.95 16.32
CA ALA A 222 19.50 -16.54 16.14
C ALA A 222 20.08 -15.89 17.40
N TYR A 223 19.57 -16.25 18.57
CA TYR A 223 19.87 -15.54 19.83
C TYR A 223 20.32 -16.54 20.90
N LYS A 224 21.52 -17.14 20.68
CA LYS A 224 22.12 -18.14 21.60
C LYS A 224 22.53 -17.51 22.92
N ASP A 225 23.17 -16.33 22.88
CA ASP A 225 23.70 -15.64 24.04
C ASP A 225 22.67 -14.66 24.62
N SER A 226 22.10 -15.03 25.78
CA SER A 226 21.13 -14.19 26.49
C SER A 226 21.74 -12.88 27.03
N ASP A 227 23.05 -12.85 27.30
CA ASP A 227 23.70 -11.73 27.99
C ASP A 227 23.86 -10.46 27.16
N ASN A 228 23.86 -10.56 25.83
CA ASN A 228 23.98 -9.42 24.91
C ASN A 228 22.70 -9.12 24.11
N LEU A 229 21.58 -9.77 24.45
CA LEU A 229 20.34 -9.56 23.71
C LEU A 229 19.73 -8.21 24.07
N ARG A 230 19.29 -7.48 23.05
CA ARG A 230 18.55 -6.24 23.21
C ARG A 230 17.11 -6.54 23.59
N TYR A 231 16.39 -5.56 24.18
CA TYR A 231 15.00 -5.75 24.63
C TYR A 231 14.06 -6.28 23.55
N TRP A 232 14.23 -5.88 22.29
CA TRP A 232 13.37 -6.35 21.20
C TRP A 232 13.65 -7.82 20.80
N HIS A 233 14.87 -8.34 20.96
CA HIS A 233 15.14 -9.77 20.78
C HIS A 233 14.42 -10.59 21.85
N LEU A 234 14.48 -10.12 23.10
CA LEU A 234 13.81 -10.77 24.23
C LEU A 234 12.29 -10.69 24.12
N ARG A 235 11.76 -9.58 23.59
CA ARG A 235 10.34 -9.45 23.29
C ARG A 235 9.86 -10.52 22.30
N TYR A 236 10.58 -10.75 21.21
CA TYR A 236 10.20 -11.81 20.25
C TYR A 236 10.35 -13.20 20.85
N LYS A 237 11.40 -13.46 21.65
CA LYS A 237 11.52 -14.73 22.38
C LYS A 237 10.32 -14.92 23.30
N ALA A 238 9.93 -13.92 24.09
CA ALA A 238 8.77 -14.00 24.98
C ALA A 238 7.47 -14.35 24.22
N LEU A 239 7.18 -13.66 23.13
CA LEU A 239 5.99 -13.89 22.33
C LEU A 239 5.96 -15.25 21.66
N ILE A 240 7.06 -15.70 21.07
CA ILE A 240 7.18 -17.01 20.43
C ILE A 240 7.01 -18.15 21.47
N TYR A 241 7.67 -18.03 22.64
CA TYR A 241 7.56 -19.01 23.71
C TYR A 241 6.17 -19.03 24.35
N GLU A 242 5.51 -17.87 24.51
CA GLU A 242 4.11 -17.80 24.95
C GLU A 242 3.20 -18.55 23.98
N LYS A 243 3.33 -18.30 22.67
CA LYS A 243 2.53 -18.96 21.63
C LYS A 243 2.79 -20.47 21.57
N ALA A 244 4.02 -20.90 21.87
CA ALA A 244 4.39 -22.32 21.99
C ALA A 244 3.95 -22.95 23.32
N GLY A 245 3.23 -22.25 24.18
CA GLY A 245 2.77 -22.74 25.49
C GLY A 245 3.88 -22.89 26.56
N LYS A 246 5.06 -22.37 26.32
CA LYS A 246 6.21 -22.45 27.23
C LYS A 246 6.22 -21.25 28.19
N LEU A 247 5.16 -21.11 29.00
CA LEU A 247 4.83 -19.90 29.74
C LEU A 247 5.94 -19.45 30.71
N ASN A 248 6.60 -20.39 31.45
CA ASN A 248 7.68 -20.03 32.37
C ASN A 248 8.87 -19.37 31.66
N LYS A 249 9.26 -19.88 30.48
CA LYS A 249 10.33 -19.29 29.67
C LYS A 249 9.91 -17.99 29.01
N ALA A 250 8.65 -17.89 28.60
CA ALA A 250 8.10 -16.65 28.08
C ALA A 250 8.13 -15.53 29.12
N LEU A 251 7.76 -15.84 30.35
CA LEU A 251 7.81 -14.90 31.48
C LEU A 251 9.26 -14.44 31.77
N GLU A 252 10.23 -15.38 31.82
CA GLU A 252 11.65 -15.09 32.02
C GLU A 252 12.18 -14.09 30.95
N TYR A 253 11.84 -14.34 29.67
CA TYR A 253 12.24 -13.46 28.57
C TYR A 253 11.53 -12.11 28.61
N ALA A 254 10.25 -12.07 28.98
CA ALA A 254 9.50 -10.82 29.12
C ALA A 254 10.07 -9.95 30.25
N GLU A 255 10.35 -10.53 31.42
CA GLU A 255 10.97 -9.84 32.54
C GLU A 255 12.36 -9.28 32.18
N SER A 256 13.22 -10.13 31.61
CA SER A 256 14.56 -9.72 31.18
C SER A 256 14.51 -8.62 30.13
N GLY A 257 13.60 -8.72 29.17
CA GLY A 257 13.37 -7.72 28.14
C GLY A 257 12.90 -6.39 28.70
N TYR A 258 11.94 -6.44 29.65
CA TYR A 258 11.42 -5.26 30.32
C TYR A 258 12.52 -4.50 31.10
N LYS A 259 13.33 -5.21 31.88
CA LYS A 259 14.50 -4.64 32.57
C LYS A 259 15.45 -3.92 31.61
N ARG A 260 15.78 -4.58 30.47
CA ARG A 260 16.67 -3.98 29.45
C ARG A 260 16.07 -2.79 28.74
N ALA A 261 14.74 -2.79 28.52
CA ALA A 261 14.04 -1.63 27.96
C ALA A 261 14.15 -0.43 28.90
N ILE A 262 14.00 -0.62 30.22
CA ILE A 262 14.18 0.42 31.22
C ILE A 262 15.62 0.95 31.22
N GLU A 263 16.62 0.06 31.28
CA GLU A 263 18.05 0.42 31.27
C GLU A 263 18.42 1.25 30.03
N SER A 264 17.87 0.88 28.87
CA SER A 264 18.10 1.59 27.60
C SER A 264 17.19 2.81 27.39
N LYS A 265 16.28 3.10 28.32
CA LYS A 265 15.29 4.17 28.24
C LYS A 265 14.43 4.12 26.98
N ALA A 266 14.14 2.92 26.48
CA ALA A 266 13.37 2.67 25.27
C ALA A 266 11.87 2.65 25.59
N VAL A 267 11.17 3.76 25.44
CA VAL A 267 9.76 3.94 25.83
C VAL A 267 8.84 2.92 25.16
N ASP A 268 9.02 2.67 23.87
CA ASP A 268 8.29 1.66 23.09
C ASP A 268 8.50 0.24 23.64
N GLY A 269 9.76 -0.08 23.98
CA GLY A 269 10.14 -1.34 24.60
C GLY A 269 9.53 -1.53 25.98
N ILE A 270 9.60 -0.48 26.83
CA ILE A 270 9.02 -0.47 28.18
C ILE A 270 7.52 -0.78 28.09
N ASN A 271 6.77 0.01 27.31
CA ASN A 271 5.33 -0.13 27.20
C ASN A 271 4.90 -1.50 26.67
N SER A 272 5.56 -1.98 25.61
CA SER A 272 5.20 -3.26 24.98
C SER A 272 5.55 -4.47 25.84
N LEU A 273 6.72 -4.45 26.51
CA LEU A 273 7.15 -5.56 27.36
C LEU A 273 6.47 -5.58 28.71
N GLU A 274 6.08 -4.44 29.27
CA GLU A 274 5.28 -4.37 30.48
C GLU A 274 3.93 -5.09 30.29
N ILE A 275 3.26 -4.84 29.17
CA ILE A 275 2.00 -5.51 28.84
C ILE A 275 2.18 -7.04 28.78
N ILE A 276 3.24 -7.50 28.11
CA ILE A 276 3.53 -8.94 27.96
C ILE A 276 3.87 -9.54 29.34
N TYR A 277 4.74 -8.89 30.11
CA TYR A 277 5.17 -9.34 31.43
C TYR A 277 3.99 -9.46 32.40
N ARG A 278 3.15 -8.42 32.52
CA ARG A 278 1.96 -8.45 33.38
C ARG A 278 1.02 -9.60 33.01
N ARG A 279 0.67 -9.71 31.73
CA ARG A 279 -0.22 -10.77 31.22
C ARG A 279 0.31 -12.18 31.50
N LEU A 280 1.63 -12.38 31.44
CA LEU A 280 2.25 -13.69 31.73
C LEU A 280 2.38 -13.96 33.21
N SER A 281 2.49 -12.92 34.06
CA SER A 281 2.59 -13.05 35.54
C SER A 281 1.24 -13.42 36.17
N GLU A 282 0.13 -13.18 35.49
CA GLU A 282 -1.24 -13.47 35.95
C GLU A 282 -1.71 -14.89 35.54
N LYS A 283 -0.96 -15.61 34.72
CA LYS A 283 -1.22 -17.00 34.28
C LYS A 283 -0.53 -18.02 35.14
#